data_c07e60cafc542cefcaecdef90e5de799
#
_entry.id   c07e60cafc542cefcaecdef90e5de799
#
_cell.length_a   1.000
_cell.length_b   1.000
_cell.length_c   1.000
_cell.angle_alpha   90.00
_cell.angle_beta   90.00
_cell.angle_gamma   90.00
#
_symmetry.space_group_name_H-M   'P 1'
#
loop_
_entity.id
_entity.type
_entity.pdbx_description
1 polymer ?
#
loop_
_entity_poly.entity_id
_entity_poly.type
_entity_poly.pdbx_seq_one_letter_code
_entity_poly.pdbx_strand_id
1 'polypeptide(L)'
;MSGQPSRSKNHLLAALPAEDLARISPRLVLVDMPLGKVLYESGGALSHVYFPTTSIVSLLYVMEDGSSAEIAIVGNDGLIGIALFMGGETTPSRAIVQSAGHAYRLDARILKDEFRRGGSMQRLLLRYTQALITQMAQTAVCNRHHSIDQQLCRWLLLSLDRLPSSELKMTQELIANMLGVRRSGVTEAALKLQDAGLIRYNYGHIEVLDRSGLEKRVCECYGVVRREFDRLLPDLKRL
;
A
#
# COMPACT_ATOMS: atom_id res chain seq x y z
N MET A 1 -5.61 32.29 -1.94
CA MET A 1 -6.69 31.27 -1.92
C MET A 1 -6.00 29.91 -1.91
N SER A 2 -5.78 29.36 -0.72
CA SER A 2 -5.16 28.03 -0.55
C SER A 2 -6.20 26.98 -0.94
N GLY A 3 -5.99 26.36 -2.10
CA GLY A 3 -6.83 25.28 -2.56
C GLY A 3 -6.83 24.14 -1.52
N GLN A 4 -7.97 23.82 -0.94
CA GLN A 4 -8.11 22.60 -0.13
C GLN A 4 -7.71 21.42 -1.04
N PRO A 5 -6.72 20.61 -0.64
CA PRO A 5 -6.34 19.45 -1.43
C PRO A 5 -7.55 18.54 -1.57
N SER A 6 -7.85 18.17 -2.80
CA SER A 6 -9.03 17.37 -3.14
C SER A 6 -9.00 16.05 -2.38
N ARG A 7 -9.94 15.83 -1.46
CA ARG A 7 -10.14 14.59 -0.69
C ARG A 7 -10.42 13.39 -1.59
N SER A 8 -10.75 13.62 -2.84
CA SER A 8 -10.91 12.61 -3.90
C SER A 8 -9.62 11.83 -4.21
N LYS A 9 -8.45 12.29 -3.74
CA LYS A 9 -7.16 11.62 -3.97
C LYS A 9 -6.95 10.35 -3.14
N ASN A 10 -7.74 10.10 -2.07
CA ASN A 10 -7.80 8.79 -1.44
C ASN A 10 -9.17 8.18 -1.76
N HIS A 11 -9.17 7.02 -2.39
CA HIS A 11 -10.36 6.41 -2.97
C HIS A 11 -11.32 5.89 -1.90
N LEU A 12 -10.82 5.43 -0.72
CA LEU A 12 -11.70 5.05 0.39
C LEU A 12 -12.47 6.26 0.93
N LEU A 13 -11.80 7.40 1.11
CA LEU A 13 -12.48 8.63 1.52
C LEU A 13 -13.47 9.12 0.46
N ALA A 14 -13.12 8.97 -0.82
CA ALA A 14 -14.00 9.38 -1.94
C ALA A 14 -15.23 8.48 -2.08
N ALA A 15 -15.17 7.21 -1.64
CA ALA A 15 -16.28 6.26 -1.68
C ALA A 15 -17.27 6.41 -0.50
N LEU A 16 -16.95 7.25 0.49
CA LEU A 16 -17.85 7.52 1.60
C LEU A 16 -19.05 8.38 1.13
N PRO A 17 -20.27 8.10 1.63
CA PRO A 17 -21.39 9.01 1.49
C PRO A 17 -21.03 10.41 2.00
N ALA A 18 -21.61 11.44 1.38
CA ALA A 18 -21.32 12.84 1.72
C ALA A 18 -21.50 13.15 3.22
N GLU A 19 -22.52 12.56 3.86
CA GLU A 19 -22.80 12.74 5.29
C GLU A 19 -21.70 12.14 6.17
N ASP A 20 -21.21 10.90 5.86
CA ASP A 20 -20.14 10.24 6.58
C ASP A 20 -18.83 11.01 6.43
N LEU A 21 -18.53 11.43 5.20
CA LEU A 21 -17.34 12.24 4.91
C LEU A 21 -17.40 13.61 5.60
N ALA A 22 -18.56 14.26 5.66
CA ALA A 22 -18.74 15.56 6.30
C ALA A 22 -18.41 15.51 7.81
N ARG A 23 -18.73 14.40 8.50
CA ARG A 23 -18.44 14.24 9.94
C ARG A 23 -16.93 14.17 10.25
N ILE A 24 -16.15 13.49 9.41
CA ILE A 24 -14.72 13.32 9.65
C ILE A 24 -13.85 14.39 9.00
N SER A 25 -14.35 15.04 7.97
CA SER A 25 -13.63 16.03 7.16
C SER A 25 -12.98 17.16 7.95
N PRO A 26 -13.62 17.77 8.96
CA PRO A 26 -12.99 18.83 9.76
C PRO A 26 -11.80 18.35 10.60
N ARG A 27 -11.67 17.04 10.77
CA ARG A 27 -10.64 16.40 11.59
C ARG A 27 -9.54 15.71 10.77
N LEU A 28 -9.67 15.66 9.44
CA LEU A 28 -8.65 15.17 8.54
C LEU A 28 -7.54 16.21 8.40
N VAL A 29 -6.31 15.83 8.75
CA VAL A 29 -5.12 16.67 8.64
C VAL A 29 -4.25 16.13 7.51
N LEU A 30 -3.96 16.95 6.50
CA LEU A 30 -2.98 16.61 5.47
C LEU A 30 -1.59 16.65 6.08
N VAL A 31 -0.81 15.58 5.89
CA VAL A 31 0.55 15.45 6.42
C VAL A 31 1.51 14.97 5.35
N ASP A 32 2.77 15.42 5.46
CA ASP A 32 3.86 14.95 4.63
C ASP A 32 4.28 13.54 5.04
N MET A 33 4.53 12.72 4.02
CA MET A 33 4.97 11.35 4.11
C MET A 33 6.35 11.21 3.47
N PRO A 34 7.43 11.66 4.14
CA PRO A 34 8.77 11.53 3.59
C PRO A 34 9.21 10.06 3.53
N LEU A 35 10.01 9.71 2.51
CA LEU A 35 10.57 8.38 2.32
C LEU A 35 11.26 7.88 3.61
N GLY A 36 11.00 6.64 3.99
CA GLY A 36 11.57 6.01 5.17
C GLY A 36 10.93 6.42 6.50
N LYS A 37 9.94 7.31 6.52
CA LYS A 37 9.22 7.65 7.75
C LYS A 37 8.47 6.44 8.29
N VAL A 38 8.72 6.10 9.55
CA VAL A 38 7.99 5.08 10.28
C VAL A 38 6.72 5.71 10.88
N LEU A 39 5.57 5.12 10.59
CA LEU A 39 4.27 5.55 11.10
C LEU A 39 3.95 4.88 12.44
N TYR A 40 4.32 3.62 12.58
CA TYR A 40 4.30 2.87 13.83
C TYR A 40 5.30 1.70 13.77
N GLU A 41 5.83 1.36 14.93
CA GLU A 41 6.70 0.19 15.14
C GLU A 41 5.90 -1.02 15.60
N SER A 42 6.49 -2.21 15.45
CA SER A 42 5.94 -3.47 15.96
C SER A 42 5.63 -3.37 17.46
N GLY A 43 4.43 -3.74 17.87
CA GLY A 43 3.97 -3.68 19.26
C GLY A 43 3.62 -2.27 19.78
N GLY A 44 3.92 -1.22 19.02
CA GLY A 44 3.60 0.16 19.39
C GLY A 44 2.11 0.46 19.35
N ALA A 45 1.62 1.29 20.27
CA ALA A 45 0.23 1.74 20.27
C ALA A 45 -0.03 2.71 19.11
N LEU A 46 -1.09 2.47 18.36
CA LEU A 46 -1.50 3.31 17.25
C LEU A 46 -2.37 4.47 17.75
N SER A 47 -1.97 5.70 17.48
CA SER A 47 -2.72 6.91 17.84
C SER A 47 -3.52 7.50 16.67
N HIS A 48 -3.20 7.12 15.45
CA HIS A 48 -3.80 7.67 14.23
C HIS A 48 -3.96 6.61 13.15
N VAL A 49 -4.89 6.86 12.24
CA VAL A 49 -4.93 6.21 10.92
C VAL A 49 -4.48 7.17 9.84
N TYR A 50 -3.97 6.62 8.74
CA TYR A 50 -3.51 7.41 7.60
C TYR A 50 -4.21 6.93 6.33
N PHE A 51 -4.66 7.86 5.52
CA PHE A 51 -5.25 7.65 4.20
C PHE A 51 -4.29 8.25 3.16
N PRO A 52 -3.41 7.46 2.55
CA PRO A 52 -2.46 7.96 1.56
C PRO A 52 -3.18 8.60 0.37
N THR A 53 -2.57 9.64 -0.20
CA THR A 53 -3.09 10.31 -1.41
C THR A 53 -2.14 10.19 -2.59
N THR A 54 -0.84 10.33 -2.31
CA THR A 54 0.24 10.24 -3.30
C THR A 54 1.45 9.46 -2.77
N SER A 55 1.38 8.97 -1.54
CA SER A 55 2.42 8.13 -0.93
C SER A 55 2.04 6.65 -0.97
N ILE A 56 3.04 5.78 -0.87
CA ILE A 56 2.87 4.34 -0.60
C ILE A 56 3.52 4.02 0.74
N VAL A 57 2.85 3.18 1.51
CA VAL A 57 3.32 2.66 2.80
C VAL A 57 3.42 1.14 2.73
N SER A 58 4.58 0.59 3.11
CA SER A 58 4.80 -0.84 3.27
C SER A 58 4.43 -1.27 4.67
N LEU A 59 3.69 -2.38 4.78
CA LEU A 59 3.47 -3.11 6.02
C LEU A 59 4.46 -4.26 6.08
N LEU A 60 5.36 -4.23 7.07
CA LEU A 60 6.49 -5.16 7.20
C LEU A 60 6.35 -5.98 8.47
N TYR A 61 6.77 -7.24 8.41
CA TYR A 61 7.19 -7.98 9.60
C TYR A 61 8.71 -7.95 9.68
N VAL A 62 9.22 -7.67 10.87
CA VAL A 62 10.65 -7.64 11.18
C VAL A 62 10.95 -8.80 12.12
N MET A 63 11.90 -9.64 11.74
CA MET A 63 12.32 -10.80 12.52
C MET A 63 13.37 -10.39 13.58
N GLU A 64 13.64 -11.27 14.54
CA GLU A 64 14.61 -11.02 15.61
C GLU A 64 16.02 -10.77 15.10
N ASP A 65 16.40 -11.38 13.96
CA ASP A 65 17.69 -11.18 13.30
C ASP A 65 17.78 -9.89 12.47
N GLY A 66 16.70 -9.07 12.48
CA GLY A 66 16.59 -7.81 11.71
C GLY A 66 16.18 -8.00 10.26
N SER A 67 16.04 -9.23 9.76
CA SER A 67 15.47 -9.47 8.44
C SER A 67 13.99 -9.03 8.40
N SER A 68 13.52 -8.60 7.24
CA SER A 68 12.13 -8.15 7.09
C SER A 68 11.54 -8.63 5.78
N ALA A 69 10.21 -8.72 5.75
CA ALA A 69 9.47 -8.96 4.54
C ALA A 69 8.20 -8.11 4.52
N GLU A 70 7.89 -7.56 3.35
CA GLU A 70 6.64 -6.86 3.13
C GLU A 70 5.50 -7.85 2.97
N ILE A 71 4.45 -7.62 3.75
CA ILE A 71 3.23 -8.42 3.68
C ILE A 71 2.15 -7.74 2.84
N ALA A 72 2.14 -6.42 2.79
CA ALA A 72 1.22 -5.62 1.98
C ALA A 72 1.77 -4.22 1.74
N ILE A 73 1.29 -3.60 0.67
CA ILE A 73 1.45 -2.16 0.40
C ILE A 73 0.08 -1.48 0.46
N VAL A 74 0.08 -0.25 0.94
CA VAL A 74 -1.11 0.59 1.04
C VAL A 74 -0.83 1.93 0.37
N GLY A 75 -1.68 2.31 -0.56
CA GLY A 75 -1.61 3.59 -1.25
C GLY A 75 -2.95 4.33 -1.20
N ASN A 76 -3.25 5.07 -2.26
CA ASN A 76 -4.46 5.87 -2.39
C ASN A 76 -5.77 5.06 -2.37
N ASP A 77 -5.69 3.73 -2.50
CA ASP A 77 -6.80 2.79 -2.46
C ASP A 77 -7.10 2.24 -1.05
N GLY A 78 -6.39 2.71 -0.02
CA GLY A 78 -6.46 2.12 1.32
C GLY A 78 -6.27 3.07 2.48
N LEU A 79 -6.14 2.45 3.67
CA LEU A 79 -5.77 3.13 4.92
C LEU A 79 -4.77 2.28 5.70
N ILE A 80 -3.94 2.96 6.51
CA ILE A 80 -3.00 2.34 7.46
C ILE A 80 -3.58 2.46 8.87
N GLY A 81 -3.51 1.38 9.67
CA GLY A 81 -3.97 1.36 11.05
C GLY A 81 -5.27 0.59 11.28
N ILE A 82 -5.52 -0.48 10.48
CA ILE A 82 -6.72 -1.34 10.62
C ILE A 82 -6.88 -1.91 12.03
N ALA A 83 -5.79 -2.17 12.76
CA ALA A 83 -5.84 -2.70 14.13
C ALA A 83 -6.69 -1.84 15.09
N LEU A 84 -6.78 -0.53 14.85
CA LEU A 84 -7.53 0.38 15.70
C LEU A 84 -9.03 0.09 15.76
N PHE A 85 -9.66 -0.27 14.66
CA PHE A 85 -11.08 -0.60 14.64
C PHE A 85 -11.36 -2.11 14.74
N MET A 86 -10.32 -2.94 14.57
CA MET A 86 -10.40 -4.38 14.82
C MET A 86 -10.25 -4.74 16.31
N GLY A 87 -9.98 -3.75 17.17
CA GLY A 87 -9.91 -3.92 18.63
C GLY A 87 -8.53 -4.22 19.19
N GLY A 88 -7.48 -4.32 18.35
CA GLY A 88 -6.12 -4.66 18.78
C GLY A 88 -5.31 -3.50 19.32
N GLU A 89 -5.55 -2.28 18.85
CA GLU A 89 -4.79 -1.03 19.16
C GLU A 89 -3.29 -1.08 18.88
N THR A 90 -2.69 -2.26 18.82
CA THR A 90 -1.31 -2.57 18.47
C THR A 90 -1.27 -3.63 17.37
N THR A 91 -0.12 -3.78 16.72
CA THR A 91 0.11 -4.82 15.71
C THR A 91 1.57 -5.25 15.75
N PRO A 92 1.90 -6.51 15.47
CA PRO A 92 3.29 -6.96 15.34
C PRO A 92 3.95 -6.50 14.03
N SER A 93 3.22 -5.81 13.15
CA SER A 93 3.78 -5.24 11.93
C SER A 93 4.32 -3.82 12.16
N ARG A 94 5.26 -3.42 11.31
CA ARG A 94 5.79 -2.07 11.18
C ARG A 94 5.21 -1.42 9.92
N ALA A 95 4.88 -0.14 9.96
CA ALA A 95 4.49 0.62 8.77
C ALA A 95 5.54 1.68 8.44
N ILE A 96 6.09 1.63 7.22
CA ILE A 96 7.12 2.54 6.73
C ILE A 96 6.74 3.14 5.39
N VAL A 97 7.01 4.42 5.20
CA VAL A 97 6.78 5.10 3.92
C VAL A 97 7.77 4.59 2.87
N GLN A 98 7.25 3.90 1.87
CA GLN A 98 8.01 3.34 0.75
C GLN A 98 8.17 4.32 -0.40
N SER A 99 7.14 5.14 -0.67
CA SER A 99 7.19 6.21 -1.66
C SER A 99 6.72 7.51 -1.02
N ALA A 100 7.55 8.54 -1.12
CA ALA A 100 7.24 9.86 -0.55
C ALA A 100 5.99 10.47 -1.19
N GLY A 101 5.28 11.30 -0.44
CA GLY A 101 4.08 11.98 -0.87
C GLY A 101 3.30 12.55 0.30
N HIS A 102 1.98 12.40 0.28
CA HIS A 102 1.09 12.93 1.30
C HIS A 102 0.06 11.89 1.73
N ALA A 103 -0.52 12.06 2.92
CA ALA A 103 -1.66 11.32 3.42
C ALA A 103 -2.57 12.23 4.24
N TYR A 104 -3.86 11.90 4.33
CA TYR A 104 -4.71 12.43 5.39
C TYR A 104 -4.53 11.59 6.64
N ARG A 105 -4.29 12.25 7.76
CA ARG A 105 -4.21 11.64 9.09
C ARG A 105 -5.49 11.93 9.86
N LEU A 106 -6.01 10.92 10.57
CA LEU A 106 -7.19 11.03 11.44
C LEU A 106 -6.86 10.42 12.80
N ASP A 107 -7.29 11.08 13.87
CA ASP A 107 -7.16 10.56 15.25
C ASP A 107 -7.89 9.22 15.41
N ALA A 108 -7.27 8.29 16.13
CA ALA A 108 -7.79 6.95 16.39
C ALA A 108 -9.18 6.94 17.04
N ARG A 109 -9.45 7.88 17.97
CA ARG A 109 -10.73 7.97 18.68
C ARG A 109 -11.85 8.30 17.71
N ILE A 110 -11.63 9.26 16.82
CA ILE A 110 -12.63 9.67 15.82
C ILE A 110 -12.98 8.50 14.90
N LEU A 111 -11.96 7.76 14.42
CA LEU A 111 -12.20 6.58 13.59
C LEU A 111 -12.99 5.51 14.35
N LYS A 112 -12.62 5.22 15.60
CA LYS A 112 -13.32 4.24 16.46
C LYS A 112 -14.77 4.62 16.68
N ASP A 113 -15.06 5.89 16.94
CA ASP A 113 -16.41 6.40 17.14
C ASP A 113 -17.25 6.26 15.87
N GLU A 114 -16.72 6.63 14.71
CA GLU A 114 -17.41 6.44 13.44
C GLU A 114 -17.59 4.95 13.09
N PHE A 115 -16.63 4.09 13.40
CA PHE A 115 -16.76 2.65 13.21
C PHE A 115 -17.86 2.05 14.11
N ARG A 116 -17.92 2.45 15.38
CA ARG A 116 -18.96 2.00 16.33
C ARG A 116 -20.35 2.50 15.99
N ARG A 117 -20.45 3.64 15.30
CA ARG A 117 -21.73 4.18 14.80
C ARG A 117 -22.40 3.20 13.83
N GLY A 118 -21.62 2.36 13.15
CA GLY A 118 -22.12 1.47 12.10
C GLY A 118 -22.29 2.20 10.76
N GLY A 119 -23.09 1.63 9.88
CA GLY A 119 -23.42 2.27 8.61
C GLY A 119 -22.40 2.06 7.49
N SER A 120 -22.28 3.03 6.59
CA SER A 120 -21.52 2.89 5.34
C SER A 120 -20.02 2.88 5.58
N MET A 121 -19.53 3.72 6.52
CA MET A 121 -18.10 3.74 6.85
C MET A 121 -17.64 2.41 7.45
N GLN A 122 -18.37 1.84 8.40
CA GLN A 122 -18.03 0.53 8.96
C GLN A 122 -17.99 -0.55 7.88
N ARG A 123 -19.02 -0.62 7.02
CA ARG A 123 -19.06 -1.60 5.93
C ARG A 123 -17.89 -1.43 4.95
N LEU A 124 -17.55 -0.18 4.62
CA LEU A 124 -16.41 0.11 3.74
C LEU A 124 -15.09 -0.35 4.35
N LEU A 125 -14.85 -0.04 5.62
CA LEU A 125 -13.64 -0.43 6.35
C LEU A 125 -13.51 -1.97 6.49
N LEU A 126 -14.60 -2.69 6.74
CA LEU A 126 -14.62 -4.16 6.80
C LEU A 126 -14.30 -4.78 5.43
N ARG A 127 -14.90 -4.27 4.34
CA ARG A 127 -14.60 -4.74 2.96
C ARG A 127 -13.15 -4.46 2.59
N TYR A 128 -12.63 -3.28 2.92
CA TYR A 128 -11.21 -2.96 2.74
C TYR A 128 -10.30 -3.91 3.51
N THR A 129 -10.63 -4.20 4.78
CA THR A 129 -9.85 -5.14 5.59
C THR A 129 -9.81 -6.52 4.95
N GLN A 130 -10.93 -7.02 4.43
CA GLN A 130 -10.97 -8.30 3.72
C GLN A 130 -10.07 -8.27 2.47
N ALA A 131 -10.11 -7.20 1.66
CA ALA A 131 -9.25 -7.05 0.50
C ALA A 131 -7.75 -7.02 0.90
N LEU A 132 -7.42 -6.33 1.98
CA LEU A 132 -6.05 -6.27 2.51
C LEU A 132 -5.58 -7.65 3.01
N ILE A 133 -6.43 -8.42 3.70
CA ILE A 133 -6.13 -9.81 4.11
C ILE A 133 -5.85 -10.67 2.87
N THR A 134 -6.63 -10.53 1.80
CA THR A 134 -6.37 -11.25 0.54
C THR A 134 -5.00 -10.85 -0.05
N GLN A 135 -4.64 -9.57 -0.03
CA GLN A 135 -3.32 -9.13 -0.49
C GLN A 135 -2.19 -9.76 0.35
N MET A 136 -2.34 -9.81 1.68
CA MET A 136 -1.37 -10.43 2.59
C MET A 136 -1.22 -11.94 2.31
N ALA A 137 -2.33 -12.65 2.19
CA ALA A 137 -2.35 -14.09 1.88
C ALA A 137 -1.69 -14.37 0.52
N GLN A 138 -2.02 -13.59 -0.51
CA GLN A 138 -1.40 -13.72 -1.85
C GLN A 138 0.09 -13.37 -1.84
N THR A 139 0.53 -12.45 -0.98
CA THR A 139 1.96 -12.16 -0.82
C THR A 139 2.69 -13.37 -0.27
N ALA A 140 2.15 -14.03 0.77
CA ALA A 140 2.76 -15.23 1.36
C ALA A 140 2.85 -16.39 0.33
N VAL A 141 1.76 -16.65 -0.41
CA VAL A 141 1.74 -17.66 -1.49
C VAL A 141 2.75 -17.32 -2.59
N CYS A 142 2.76 -16.06 -3.04
CA CYS A 142 3.68 -15.59 -4.09
C CYS A 142 5.15 -15.76 -3.69
N ASN A 143 5.51 -15.36 -2.47
CA ASN A 143 6.88 -15.46 -1.97
C ASN A 143 7.35 -16.92 -1.86
N ARG A 144 6.43 -17.88 -1.67
CA ARG A 144 6.75 -19.31 -1.56
C ARG A 144 6.88 -20.00 -2.92
N HIS A 145 6.05 -19.64 -3.92
CA HIS A 145 5.84 -20.46 -5.11
C HIS A 145 6.30 -19.82 -6.42
N HIS A 146 6.53 -18.51 -6.45
CA HIS A 146 6.87 -17.80 -7.68
C HIS A 146 8.33 -17.33 -7.70
N SER A 147 8.86 -17.17 -8.91
CA SER A 147 10.24 -16.69 -9.12
C SER A 147 10.39 -15.21 -8.71
N ILE A 148 11.61 -14.79 -8.41
CA ILE A 148 11.90 -13.41 -7.97
C ILE A 148 11.50 -12.39 -9.06
N ASP A 149 11.65 -12.70 -10.34
CA ASP A 149 11.21 -11.81 -11.41
C ASP A 149 9.68 -11.67 -11.47
N GLN A 150 8.91 -12.73 -11.21
CA GLN A 150 7.46 -12.65 -11.07
C GLN A 150 7.03 -11.85 -9.84
N GLN A 151 7.72 -12.05 -8.71
CA GLN A 151 7.48 -11.26 -7.48
C GLN A 151 7.78 -9.78 -7.72
N LEU A 152 8.89 -9.46 -8.40
CA LEU A 152 9.26 -8.10 -8.76
C LEU A 152 8.23 -7.45 -9.71
N CYS A 153 7.77 -8.17 -10.74
CA CYS A 153 6.69 -7.69 -11.62
C CYS A 153 5.42 -7.37 -10.83
N ARG A 154 4.99 -8.28 -9.91
CA ARG A 154 3.81 -8.06 -9.06
C ARG A 154 3.98 -6.83 -8.19
N TRP A 155 5.13 -6.68 -7.55
CA TRP A 155 5.43 -5.56 -6.67
C TRP A 155 5.43 -4.23 -7.43
N LEU A 156 6.03 -4.18 -8.62
CA LEU A 156 6.02 -3.00 -9.49
C LEU A 156 4.59 -2.63 -9.90
N LEU A 157 3.79 -3.59 -10.38
CA LEU A 157 2.42 -3.36 -10.82
C LEU A 157 1.52 -2.87 -9.67
N LEU A 158 1.61 -3.49 -8.49
CA LEU A 158 0.85 -3.06 -7.31
C LEU A 158 1.24 -1.63 -6.86
N SER A 159 2.52 -1.26 -7.01
CA SER A 159 2.99 0.09 -6.71
C SER A 159 2.47 1.11 -7.74
N LEU A 160 2.53 0.77 -9.03
CA LEU A 160 2.02 1.63 -10.11
C LEU A 160 0.50 1.84 -10.05
N ASP A 161 -0.26 0.85 -9.61
CA ASP A 161 -1.71 0.99 -9.42
C ASP A 161 -2.07 2.06 -8.37
N ARG A 162 -1.10 2.47 -7.54
CA ARG A 162 -1.27 3.38 -6.39
C ARG A 162 -0.55 4.72 -6.55
N LEU A 163 0.22 4.88 -7.61
CA LEU A 163 0.97 6.10 -7.90
C LEU A 163 0.50 6.73 -9.20
N PRO A 164 0.48 8.06 -9.29
CA PRO A 164 0.17 8.77 -10.53
C PRO A 164 1.34 8.82 -11.51
N SER A 165 2.43 8.09 -11.26
CA SER A 165 3.68 8.10 -12.02
C SER A 165 4.10 6.69 -12.40
N SER A 166 4.77 6.55 -13.56
CA SER A 166 5.45 5.33 -13.98
C SER A 166 6.84 5.14 -13.35
N GLU A 167 7.25 6.08 -12.48
CA GLU A 167 8.56 6.09 -11.83
C GLU A 167 8.47 5.75 -10.34
N LEU A 168 9.42 4.94 -9.87
CA LEU A 168 9.63 4.57 -8.49
C LEU A 168 11.06 4.88 -8.06
N LYS A 169 11.24 5.48 -6.87
CA LYS A 169 12.55 5.72 -6.27
C LYS A 169 12.82 4.63 -5.22
N MET A 170 13.61 3.62 -5.58
CA MET A 170 13.87 2.48 -4.70
C MET A 170 15.21 1.82 -5.04
N THR A 171 16.06 1.62 -4.02
CA THR A 171 17.30 0.88 -4.19
C THR A 171 17.04 -0.63 -4.26
N GLN A 172 17.97 -1.39 -4.90
CA GLN A 172 17.87 -2.87 -4.94
C GLN A 172 17.87 -3.50 -3.55
N GLU A 173 18.56 -2.88 -2.59
CA GLU A 173 18.59 -3.31 -1.20
C GLU A 173 17.21 -3.20 -0.54
N LEU A 174 16.54 -2.06 -0.73
CA LEU A 174 15.18 -1.87 -0.23
C LEU A 174 14.18 -2.84 -0.87
N ILE A 175 14.28 -3.07 -2.19
CA ILE A 175 13.44 -4.06 -2.89
C ILE A 175 13.71 -5.46 -2.33
N ALA A 176 14.97 -5.82 -2.11
CA ALA A 176 15.35 -7.12 -1.54
C ALA A 176 14.73 -7.33 -0.16
N ASN A 177 14.79 -6.31 0.70
CA ASN A 177 14.15 -6.33 2.02
C ASN A 177 12.62 -6.45 1.92
N MET A 178 11.98 -5.74 0.96
CA MET A 178 10.53 -5.84 0.73
C MET A 178 10.11 -7.24 0.26
N LEU A 179 10.85 -7.82 -0.69
CA LEU A 179 10.55 -9.14 -1.23
C LEU A 179 11.02 -10.29 -0.30
N GLY A 180 11.81 -10.00 0.73
CA GLY A 180 12.38 -11.03 1.61
C GLY A 180 13.39 -11.93 0.90
N VAL A 181 14.17 -11.37 -0.04
CA VAL A 181 15.14 -12.11 -0.87
C VAL A 181 16.53 -11.48 -0.80
N ARG A 182 17.55 -12.17 -1.33
CA ARG A 182 18.90 -11.61 -1.43
C ARG A 182 18.96 -10.50 -2.50
N ARG A 183 19.72 -9.45 -2.26
CA ARG A 183 19.94 -8.35 -3.21
C ARG A 183 20.40 -8.84 -4.60
N SER A 184 21.26 -9.86 -4.67
CA SER A 184 21.70 -10.44 -5.93
C SER A 184 20.55 -10.99 -6.77
N GLY A 185 19.54 -11.60 -6.14
CA GLY A 185 18.34 -12.08 -6.83
C GLY A 185 17.52 -10.93 -7.43
N VAL A 186 17.39 -9.80 -6.70
CA VAL A 186 16.75 -8.59 -7.25
C VAL A 186 17.53 -8.02 -8.43
N THR A 187 18.88 -7.97 -8.33
CA THR A 187 19.73 -7.51 -9.42
C THR A 187 19.53 -8.34 -10.67
N GLU A 188 19.53 -9.66 -10.56
CA GLU A 188 19.32 -10.58 -11.68
C GLU A 188 17.92 -10.42 -12.30
N ALA A 189 16.88 -10.35 -11.45
CA ALA A 189 15.52 -10.15 -11.91
C ALA A 189 15.34 -8.79 -12.63
N ALA A 190 15.91 -7.71 -12.07
CA ALA A 190 15.84 -6.39 -12.69
C ALA A 190 16.57 -6.35 -14.06
N LEU A 191 17.73 -7.01 -14.18
CA LEU A 191 18.44 -7.13 -15.46
C LEU A 191 17.58 -7.85 -16.50
N LYS A 192 16.96 -8.98 -16.15
CA LYS A 192 16.05 -9.71 -17.06
C LYS A 192 14.88 -8.84 -17.54
N LEU A 193 14.34 -7.98 -16.68
CA LEU A 193 13.26 -7.06 -17.05
C LEU A 193 13.76 -5.92 -17.93
N GLN A 194 14.99 -5.43 -17.71
CA GLN A 194 15.64 -4.41 -18.56
C GLN A 194 15.96 -4.96 -19.94
N ASP A 195 16.57 -6.15 -20.04
CA ASP A 195 16.90 -6.81 -21.29
C ASP A 195 15.64 -7.08 -22.14
N ALA A 196 14.51 -7.34 -21.47
CA ALA A 196 13.22 -7.47 -22.13
C ALA A 196 12.54 -6.12 -22.48
N GLY A 197 13.18 -4.97 -22.19
CA GLY A 197 12.65 -3.63 -22.47
C GLY A 197 11.45 -3.22 -21.61
N LEU A 198 11.19 -3.91 -20.49
CA LEU A 198 10.01 -3.67 -19.67
C LEU A 198 10.21 -2.55 -18.66
N ILE A 199 11.44 -2.39 -18.17
CA ILE A 199 11.82 -1.36 -17.20
C ILE A 199 13.15 -0.72 -17.60
N ARG A 200 13.41 0.45 -17.05
CA ARG A 200 14.74 1.07 -16.95
C ARG A 200 15.07 1.22 -15.48
N TYR A 201 16.22 0.67 -15.04
CA TYR A 201 16.64 0.78 -13.65
C TYR A 201 18.03 1.40 -13.57
N ASN A 202 18.14 2.59 -13.00
CA ASN A 202 19.38 3.33 -12.90
C ASN A 202 19.47 4.09 -11.57
N TYR A 203 20.54 3.89 -10.80
CA TYR A 203 20.84 4.59 -9.53
C TYR A 203 19.67 4.70 -8.55
N GLY A 204 18.92 3.61 -8.36
CA GLY A 204 17.77 3.62 -7.44
C GLY A 204 16.49 4.24 -8.02
N HIS A 205 16.46 4.49 -9.31
CA HIS A 205 15.26 4.92 -10.06
C HIS A 205 14.80 3.80 -10.98
N ILE A 206 13.56 3.40 -10.85
CA ILE A 206 12.91 2.42 -11.72
C ILE A 206 11.84 3.17 -12.51
N GLU A 207 11.94 3.11 -13.84
CA GLU A 207 10.92 3.57 -14.77
C GLU A 207 10.31 2.35 -15.46
N VAL A 208 9.01 2.22 -15.43
CA VAL A 208 8.30 1.17 -16.16
C VAL A 208 8.02 1.68 -17.59
N LEU A 209 8.63 1.01 -18.57
CA LEU A 209 8.53 1.35 -19.99
C LEU A 209 7.36 0.63 -20.67
N ASP A 210 7.10 -0.63 -20.28
CA ASP A 210 6.00 -1.44 -20.83
C ASP A 210 5.22 -2.13 -19.71
N ARG A 211 4.16 -1.47 -19.26
CA ARG A 211 3.22 -2.04 -18.28
C ARG A 211 2.56 -3.33 -18.79
N SER A 212 2.14 -3.35 -20.06
CA SER A 212 1.47 -4.52 -20.64
C SER A 212 2.38 -5.74 -20.66
N GLY A 213 3.69 -5.53 -20.96
CA GLY A 213 4.70 -6.57 -20.86
C GLY A 213 4.90 -7.10 -19.45
N LEU A 214 4.88 -6.23 -18.42
CA LEU A 214 4.90 -6.67 -17.02
C LEU A 214 3.66 -7.47 -16.65
N GLU A 215 2.46 -7.07 -17.12
CA GLU A 215 1.20 -7.78 -16.87
C GLU A 215 1.16 -9.17 -17.51
N LYS A 216 1.86 -9.38 -18.64
CA LYS A 216 2.02 -10.71 -19.25
C LYS A 216 3.03 -11.59 -18.53
N ARG A 217 3.99 -11.01 -17.82
CA ARG A 217 5.09 -11.72 -17.15
C ARG A 217 4.80 -12.02 -15.68
N VAL A 218 3.92 -11.25 -15.05
CA VAL A 218 3.55 -11.42 -13.66
C VAL A 218 2.79 -12.73 -13.43
N CYS A 219 2.90 -13.28 -12.22
CA CYS A 219 2.07 -14.42 -11.79
C CYS A 219 0.60 -14.02 -11.56
N GLU A 220 -0.27 -15.01 -11.47
CA GLU A 220 -1.71 -14.87 -11.20
C GLU A 220 -2.02 -14.10 -9.90
N CYS A 221 -1.08 -14.06 -8.96
CA CYS A 221 -1.25 -13.38 -7.65
C CYS A 221 -1.63 -11.91 -7.79
N TYR A 222 -1.07 -11.21 -8.80
CA TYR A 222 -1.46 -9.83 -9.11
C TYR A 222 -2.94 -9.73 -9.48
N GLY A 223 -3.38 -10.58 -10.42
CA GLY A 223 -4.76 -10.61 -10.89
C GLY A 223 -5.76 -10.99 -9.78
N VAL A 224 -5.39 -11.90 -8.87
CA VAL A 224 -6.24 -12.28 -7.73
C VAL A 224 -6.46 -11.08 -6.81
N VAL A 225 -5.40 -10.38 -6.41
CA VAL A 225 -5.50 -9.19 -5.55
C VAL A 225 -6.36 -8.13 -6.22
N ARG A 226 -6.10 -7.82 -7.50
CA ARG A 226 -6.82 -6.79 -8.24
C ARG A 226 -8.33 -7.09 -8.31
N ARG A 227 -8.70 -8.32 -8.71
CA ARG A 227 -10.12 -8.74 -8.78
C ARG A 227 -10.82 -8.68 -7.42
N GLU A 228 -10.12 -9.01 -6.33
CA GLU A 228 -10.72 -8.98 -5.00
C GLU A 228 -10.95 -7.55 -4.51
N PHE A 229 -10.01 -6.65 -4.76
CA PHE A 229 -10.23 -5.22 -4.51
C PHE A 229 -11.38 -4.66 -5.34
N ASP A 230 -11.48 -5.00 -6.64
CA ASP A 230 -12.58 -4.56 -7.50
C ASP A 230 -13.94 -5.09 -7.03
N ARG A 231 -13.98 -6.36 -6.59
CA ARG A 231 -15.20 -7.01 -6.09
C ARG A 231 -15.69 -6.41 -4.77
N LEU A 232 -14.77 -6.18 -3.83
CA LEU A 232 -15.12 -5.71 -2.48
C LEU A 232 -15.33 -4.19 -2.43
N LEU A 233 -14.66 -3.46 -3.29
CA LEU A 233 -14.61 -2.01 -3.29
C LEU A 233 -14.98 -1.44 -4.67
N PRO A 234 -16.16 -1.78 -5.22
CA PRO A 234 -16.57 -1.38 -6.57
C PRO A 234 -16.73 0.14 -6.73
N ASP A 235 -16.95 0.86 -5.61
CA ASP A 235 -17.11 2.31 -5.59
C ASP A 235 -15.76 3.06 -5.63
N LEU A 236 -14.62 2.35 -5.53
CA LEU A 236 -13.30 2.96 -5.67
C LEU A 236 -13.02 3.23 -7.15
N LYS A 237 -12.93 4.50 -7.51
CA LYS A 237 -12.41 4.92 -8.83
C LYS A 237 -10.90 4.68 -8.82
N ARG A 238 -10.43 3.65 -9.51
CA ARG A 238 -9.00 3.46 -9.77
C ARG A 238 -8.58 4.33 -10.95
N LEU A 239 -7.36 4.87 -10.87
CA LEU A 239 -6.72 5.62 -11.97
C LEU A 239 -6.36 4.71 -13.14
#